data_e507597f28ccb38ee6afefa9e6ab6dee
#
_entry.id   e507597f28ccb38ee6afefa9e6ab6dee
#
_cell.length_a   1.000
_cell.length_b   1.000
_cell.length_c   1.000
_cell.angle_alpha   90.00
_cell.angle_beta   90.00
_cell.angle_gamma   90.00
#
_symmetry.space_group_name_H-M   'P 1'
#
loop_
_entity.id
_entity.type
_entity.pdbx_description
1 polymer ?
#
loop_
_entity_poly.entity_id
_entity_poly.type
_entity_poly.pdbx_seq_one_letter_code
_entity_poly.pdbx_strand_id
1 'polypeptide(L)'
;MRRDNLTMLSDFYQLTMANGYFEHGYADKIVYFDLFFRKIPECGGFAIMAGLEQVIDYLKNLKFTDEDIEFLRAKKCFSEGFLEYLRNFKFACDVWAIPEGT
;
A
#
# COMPACT_ATOMS: atom_id res chain seq x y z
N MET A 1 18.41 -3.34 8.90
CA MET A 1 17.20 -3.59 8.09
C MET A 1 17.13 -2.61 6.93
N ARG A 2 16.97 -3.11 5.76
CA ARG A 2 16.79 -2.26 4.59
C ARG A 2 15.37 -1.71 4.60
N ARG A 3 15.22 -0.44 4.24
CA ARG A 3 13.92 0.23 4.24
C ARG A 3 13.54 0.81 2.87
N ASP A 4 14.26 0.43 1.84
CA ASP A 4 14.04 0.92 0.50
C ASP A 4 12.86 0.25 -0.20
N ASN A 5 12.36 -0.87 0.33
CA ASN A 5 11.16 -1.51 -0.19
C ASN A 5 10.27 -1.99 0.95
N LEU A 6 9.24 -1.21 1.25
CA LEU A 6 8.30 -1.50 2.32
C LEU A 6 6.96 -2.03 1.79
N THR A 7 6.94 -2.50 0.55
CA THR A 7 5.72 -2.97 -0.11
C THR A 7 4.97 -4.02 0.69
N MET A 8 5.70 -4.94 1.33
CA MET A 8 5.09 -6.02 2.11
C MET A 8 4.78 -5.62 3.56
N LEU A 9 5.04 -4.38 3.94
CA LEU A 9 4.73 -3.90 5.29
C LEU A 9 3.27 -3.49 5.35
N SER A 10 2.40 -4.47 5.47
CA SER A 10 0.96 -4.22 5.59
C SER A 10 0.31 -5.42 6.29
N ASP A 11 -0.94 -5.25 6.67
CA ASP A 11 -1.71 -6.33 7.28
C ASP A 11 -2.09 -7.36 6.21
N PHE A 12 -2.03 -8.62 6.60
CA PHE A 12 -2.32 -9.71 5.68
C PHE A 12 -3.73 -9.64 5.11
N TYR A 13 -4.71 -9.22 5.91
CA TYR A 13 -6.10 -9.16 5.46
C TYR A 13 -6.28 -8.18 4.30
N GLN A 14 -5.45 -7.16 4.18
CA GLN A 14 -5.53 -6.23 3.06
C GLN A 14 -5.21 -6.91 1.74
N LEU A 15 -4.25 -7.82 1.75
CA LEU A 15 -3.90 -8.58 0.56
C LEU A 15 -4.98 -9.60 0.20
N THR A 16 -5.57 -10.27 1.19
CA THR A 16 -6.65 -11.21 0.91
C THR A 16 -7.89 -10.51 0.37
N MET A 17 -8.20 -9.31 0.90
CA MET A 17 -9.29 -8.49 0.35
C MET A 17 -8.99 -8.06 -1.09
N ALA A 18 -7.74 -7.65 -1.35
CA ALA A 18 -7.34 -7.24 -2.70
C ALA A 18 -7.47 -8.40 -3.68
N ASN A 19 -7.12 -9.61 -3.27
CA ASN A 19 -7.30 -10.80 -4.10
C ASN A 19 -8.78 -10.99 -4.45
N GLY A 20 -9.67 -10.82 -3.47
CA GLY A 20 -11.11 -10.91 -3.71
C GLY A 20 -11.60 -9.86 -4.70
N TYR A 21 -11.16 -8.64 -4.56
CA TYR A 21 -11.53 -7.58 -5.51
C TYR A 21 -11.04 -7.88 -6.92
N PHE A 22 -9.81 -8.37 -7.03
CA PHE A 22 -9.26 -8.74 -8.33
C PHE A 22 -10.07 -9.86 -8.98
N GLU A 23 -10.39 -10.90 -8.23
CA GLU A 23 -11.15 -12.05 -8.75
C GLU A 23 -12.56 -11.67 -9.18
N HIS A 24 -13.15 -10.63 -8.60
CA HIS A 24 -14.50 -10.17 -8.92
C HIS A 24 -14.51 -9.01 -9.91
N GLY A 25 -13.39 -8.71 -10.56
CA GLY A 25 -13.34 -7.72 -11.63
C GLY A 25 -13.28 -6.27 -11.20
N TYR A 26 -12.86 -6.00 -9.96
CA TYR A 26 -12.78 -4.62 -9.44
C TYR A 26 -11.40 -3.99 -9.58
N ALA A 27 -10.47 -4.63 -10.30
CA ALA A 27 -9.09 -4.15 -10.39
C ALA A 27 -8.98 -2.72 -10.92
N ASP A 28 -9.86 -2.33 -11.84
CA ASP A 28 -9.81 -1.02 -12.47
C ASP A 28 -10.81 -0.02 -11.88
N LYS A 29 -11.44 -0.37 -10.77
CA LYS A 29 -12.41 0.51 -10.14
C LYS A 29 -11.70 1.65 -9.42
N ILE A 30 -12.19 2.88 -9.66
CA ILE A 30 -11.63 4.06 -8.99
C ILE A 30 -12.32 4.23 -7.64
N VAL A 31 -11.53 4.36 -6.59
CA VAL A 31 -12.02 4.58 -5.24
C VAL A 31 -11.19 5.69 -4.59
N TYR A 32 -11.70 6.25 -3.50
CA TYR A 32 -11.03 7.30 -2.75
C TYR A 32 -10.77 6.83 -1.34
N PHE A 33 -9.56 7.03 -0.85
CA PHE A 33 -9.16 6.69 0.51
C PHE A 33 -8.58 7.90 1.19
N ASP A 34 -8.88 8.03 2.49
CA ASP A 34 -8.28 9.06 3.33
C ASP A 34 -7.24 8.41 4.24
N LEU A 35 -6.07 9.00 4.32
CA LEU A 35 -5.07 8.62 5.30
C LEU A 35 -5.16 9.61 6.47
N PHE A 36 -5.38 9.09 7.66
CA PHE A 36 -5.58 9.93 8.83
C PHE A 36 -5.07 9.21 10.08
N PHE A 37 -4.94 9.96 11.18
CA PHE A 37 -4.67 9.37 12.47
C PHE A 37 -5.87 9.59 13.40
N ARG A 38 -6.06 8.69 14.36
CA ARG A 38 -7.25 8.68 15.22
C ARG A 38 -7.09 9.56 16.45
N LYS A 39 -5.86 9.76 16.89
CA LYS A 39 -5.55 10.57 18.06
C LYS A 39 -4.31 11.39 17.80
N ILE A 40 -4.29 12.61 18.31
CA ILE A 40 -3.07 13.41 18.31
C ILE A 40 -2.10 12.76 19.30
N PRO A 41 -0.87 12.40 18.84
CA PRO A 41 0.10 11.72 19.71
C PRO A 41 0.46 12.56 20.93
N GLU A 42 0.81 11.87 22.03
CA GLU A 42 1.35 12.47 23.25
C GLU A 42 0.44 13.51 23.89
N CYS A 43 -0.88 13.34 23.71
CA CYS A 43 -1.88 14.26 24.27
C CYS A 43 -1.67 15.72 23.84
N GLY A 44 -1.04 15.94 22.66
CA GLY A 44 -0.84 17.27 22.13
C GLY A 44 -2.14 17.92 21.67
N GLY A 45 -2.10 19.22 21.44
CA GLY A 45 -3.25 19.96 20.97
C GLY A 45 -3.30 20.11 19.45
N PHE A 46 -2.27 19.68 18.75
CA PHE A 46 -2.21 19.79 17.30
C PHE A 46 -1.21 18.79 16.73
N ALA A 47 -1.22 18.64 15.43
CA ALA A 47 -0.24 17.82 14.72
C ALA A 47 0.27 18.60 13.52
N ILE A 48 1.51 18.33 13.12
CA ILE A 48 2.13 18.97 11.96
C ILE A 48 2.36 17.91 10.90
N MET A 49 1.98 18.22 9.66
CA MET A 49 2.19 17.31 8.54
C MET A 49 3.69 17.12 8.30
N ALA A 50 4.15 15.88 8.35
CA ALA A 50 5.55 15.54 8.10
C ALA A 50 5.64 14.18 7.43
N GLY A 51 6.66 14.00 6.58
CA GLY A 51 6.92 12.72 5.94
C GLY A 51 6.35 12.56 4.55
N LEU A 52 5.86 13.62 3.94
CA LEU A 52 5.28 13.55 2.60
C LEU A 52 6.28 13.04 1.57
N GLU A 53 7.53 13.49 1.63
CA GLU A 53 8.56 13.06 0.69
C GLU A 53 8.80 11.55 0.80
N GLN A 54 8.84 11.02 2.02
CA GLN A 54 9.00 9.58 2.23
C GLN A 54 7.83 8.78 1.67
N VAL A 55 6.60 9.31 1.78
CA VAL A 55 5.42 8.66 1.21
C VAL A 55 5.51 8.62 -0.31
N ILE A 56 5.91 9.73 -0.92
CA ILE A 56 6.06 9.81 -2.37
C ILE A 56 7.11 8.81 -2.86
N ASP A 57 8.25 8.74 -2.18
CA ASP A 57 9.30 7.78 -2.52
C ASP A 57 8.82 6.35 -2.38
N TYR A 58 8.07 6.05 -1.30
CA TYR A 58 7.48 4.74 -1.10
C TYR A 58 6.57 4.35 -2.27
N LEU A 59 5.68 5.25 -2.68
CA LEU A 59 4.74 4.98 -3.76
C LEU A 59 5.44 4.80 -5.11
N LYS A 60 6.46 5.62 -5.39
CA LYS A 60 7.22 5.50 -6.64
C LYS A 60 7.98 4.20 -6.74
N ASN A 61 8.42 3.66 -5.61
CA ASN A 61 9.24 2.45 -5.56
C ASN A 61 8.47 1.21 -5.14
N LEU A 62 7.14 1.31 -5.07
CA LEU A 62 6.29 0.21 -4.68
C LEU A 62 6.44 -0.95 -5.66
N LYS A 63 6.89 -2.09 -5.16
CA LYS A 63 7.15 -3.25 -6.00
C LYS A 63 7.08 -4.53 -5.20
N PHE A 64 6.36 -5.50 -5.72
CA PHE A 64 6.37 -6.86 -5.20
C PHE A 64 7.48 -7.63 -5.91
N THR A 65 8.49 -8.07 -5.14
CA THR A 65 9.62 -8.83 -5.70
C THR A 65 9.20 -10.27 -5.95
N ASP A 66 10.04 -11.02 -6.68
CA ASP A 66 9.77 -12.44 -6.89
C ASP A 66 9.74 -13.20 -5.57
N GLU A 67 10.58 -12.82 -4.61
CA GLU A 67 10.56 -13.43 -3.26
C GLU A 67 9.23 -13.16 -2.57
N ASP A 68 8.71 -11.93 -2.68
CA ASP A 68 7.41 -11.57 -2.11
C ASP A 68 6.31 -12.43 -2.71
N ILE A 69 6.31 -12.60 -4.02
CA ILE A 69 5.31 -13.40 -4.73
C ILE A 69 5.37 -14.86 -4.28
N GLU A 70 6.57 -15.43 -4.14
CA GLU A 70 6.71 -16.80 -3.69
C GLU A 70 6.24 -16.97 -2.24
N PHE A 71 6.52 -15.98 -1.38
CA PHE A 71 6.02 -15.98 -0.02
C PHE A 71 4.49 -16.02 0.00
N LEU A 72 3.86 -15.19 -0.81
CA LEU A 72 2.40 -15.13 -0.88
C LEU A 72 1.83 -16.42 -1.49
N ARG A 73 2.49 -16.97 -2.50
CA ARG A 73 2.05 -18.24 -3.11
C ARG A 73 2.04 -19.37 -2.09
N ALA A 74 3.03 -19.39 -1.20
CA ALA A 74 3.13 -20.42 -0.17
C ALA A 74 1.97 -20.37 0.83
N LYS A 75 1.30 -19.24 0.97
CA LYS A 75 0.14 -19.09 1.85
C LYS A 75 -1.11 -19.77 1.31
N LYS A 76 -1.16 -20.04 0.01
CA LYS A 76 -2.26 -20.74 -0.68
C LYS A 76 -3.61 -20.03 -0.55
N CYS A 77 -3.60 -18.72 -0.39
CA CYS A 77 -4.81 -17.90 -0.26
C CYS A 77 -5.05 -17.03 -1.49
N PHE A 78 -4.14 -17.05 -2.46
CA PHE A 78 -4.16 -16.11 -3.59
C PHE A 78 -4.20 -16.86 -4.91
N SER A 79 -4.95 -16.31 -5.89
CA SER A 79 -4.97 -16.89 -7.22
C SER A 79 -3.66 -16.56 -7.96
N GLU A 80 -3.29 -17.39 -8.91
CA GLU A 80 -2.11 -17.14 -9.74
C GLU A 80 -2.28 -15.86 -10.57
N GLY A 81 -3.50 -15.59 -11.03
CA GLY A 81 -3.78 -14.33 -11.74
C GLY A 81 -3.51 -13.10 -10.89
N PHE A 82 -3.92 -13.13 -9.63
CA PHE A 82 -3.67 -12.03 -8.72
C PHE A 82 -2.17 -11.87 -8.44
N LEU A 83 -1.44 -12.96 -8.24
CA LEU A 83 -0.01 -12.91 -8.00
C LEU A 83 0.73 -12.33 -9.21
N GLU A 84 0.33 -12.68 -10.41
CA GLU A 84 0.90 -12.09 -11.62
C GLU A 84 0.57 -10.60 -11.72
N TYR A 85 -0.64 -10.21 -11.34
CA TYR A 85 -1.03 -8.82 -11.27
C TYR A 85 -0.12 -8.04 -10.30
N LEU A 86 0.17 -8.59 -9.12
CA LEU A 86 1.07 -7.97 -8.15
C LEU A 86 2.49 -7.86 -8.68
N ARG A 87 2.95 -8.89 -9.39
CA ARG A 87 4.31 -8.88 -9.96
C ARG A 87 4.51 -7.70 -10.89
N ASN A 88 3.48 -7.34 -11.64
CA ASN A 88 3.54 -6.26 -12.62
C ASN A 88 2.96 -4.95 -12.11
N PHE A 89 2.64 -4.89 -10.82
CA PHE A 89 1.97 -3.74 -10.23
C PHE A 89 2.87 -2.50 -10.25
N LYS A 90 2.28 -1.37 -10.64
CA LYS A 90 2.90 -0.06 -10.54
C LYS A 90 1.85 0.91 -10.00
N PHE A 91 2.28 1.76 -9.08
CA PHE A 91 1.38 2.78 -8.55
C PHE A 91 1.05 3.78 -9.65
N ALA A 92 -0.23 3.97 -9.92
CA ALA A 92 -0.70 4.83 -11.00
C ALA A 92 -1.85 5.75 -10.54
N CYS A 93 -2.04 5.90 -9.23
CA CYS A 93 -3.12 6.70 -8.68
C CYS A 93 -2.68 8.13 -8.41
N ASP A 94 -3.64 9.01 -8.14
CA ASP A 94 -3.37 10.38 -7.74
C ASP A 94 -3.34 10.49 -6.22
N VAL A 95 -2.48 11.36 -5.72
CA VAL A 95 -2.37 11.63 -4.29
C VAL A 95 -2.57 13.13 -4.06
N TRP A 96 -3.51 13.45 -3.17
CA TRP A 96 -3.76 14.81 -2.72
C TRP A 96 -3.30 14.90 -1.27
N ALA A 97 -2.44 15.83 -0.95
CA ALA A 97 -1.84 15.90 0.37
C ALA A 97 -1.77 17.33 0.87
N ILE A 98 -1.84 17.47 2.19
CA ILE A 98 -1.54 18.73 2.85
C ILE A 98 -0.05 18.99 2.71
N PRO A 99 0.38 20.23 2.45
CA PRO A 99 1.80 20.52 2.32
C PRO A 99 2.60 20.20 3.58
N GLU A 100 3.85 19.82 3.38
CA GLU A 100 4.80 19.54 4.47
C GLU A 100 4.89 20.74 5.40
N GLY A 101 4.84 20.49 6.70
CA GLY A 101 4.98 21.54 7.71
C GLY A 101 3.69 22.29 8.05
N THR A 102 2.57 21.86 7.53
CA THR A 102 1.28 22.50 7.79
C THR A 102 0.69 22.05 9.13
#